data_2c707d06a75359032c0436d77d91bbcd
#
_entry.id   2c707d06a75359032c0436d77d91bbcd
#
_cell.length_a   1.000
_cell.length_b   1.000
_cell.length_c   1.000
_cell.angle_alpha   90.00
_cell.angle_beta   90.00
_cell.angle_gamma   90.00
#
_symmetry.space_group_name_H-M   'P 1'
#
loop_
_entity.id
_entity.type
_entity.pdbx_description
1 polymer ?
#
loop_
_entity_poly.entity_id
_entity_poly.type
_entity_poly.pdbx_seq_one_letter_code
_entity_poly.pdbx_strand_id
1 'polypeptide(L)'
;MKLLWLDLNSSYAHSSLALPALHAQIADDTTIEWCTVSATINENTGMVVNQIYHHQPDIIAATNWLFNHEQLLHIVSRAKALLPHCCIVLGGPEFLGNNEAFLRKNKFVNGVFRGEGEEVFPIWLKVWNHPVNEWNQISGLCYLDESDQYQDNGIARVMNFSQLVSPEKSRFFNWSKPFVQLETTRGCFNTCAFCVSG
;
A
#
# COMPACT_ATOMS: atom_id res chain seq x y z
N MET A 1 -8.26 14.49 5.12
CA MET A 1 -7.47 13.44 5.79
C MET A 1 -6.04 13.46 5.29
N LYS A 2 -5.10 13.04 6.14
CA LYS A 2 -3.68 12.99 5.79
C LYS A 2 -3.24 11.54 5.55
N LEU A 3 -2.82 11.24 4.32
CA LEU A 3 -2.33 9.94 3.92
C LEU A 3 -0.81 10.00 3.72
N LEU A 4 -0.09 9.21 4.49
CA LEU A 4 1.34 9.05 4.34
C LEU A 4 1.65 7.77 3.58
N TRP A 5 2.38 7.90 2.47
CA TRP A 5 2.97 6.77 1.78
C TRP A 5 4.39 6.54 2.27
N LEU A 6 4.63 5.36 2.83
CA LEU A 6 5.97 4.91 3.17
C LEU A 6 6.57 4.16 1.98
N ASP A 7 7.54 4.80 1.32
CA ASP A 7 8.25 4.25 0.16
C ASP A 7 9.59 3.67 0.62
N LEU A 8 9.58 2.40 1.02
CA LEU A 8 10.75 1.69 1.54
C LEU A 8 11.42 0.86 0.46
N ASN A 9 12.50 1.38 -0.10
CA ASN A 9 13.20 0.85 -1.26
C ASN A 9 14.45 0.04 -0.88
N SER A 10 14.92 -0.82 -1.79
CA SER A 10 16.18 -1.55 -1.63
C SER A 10 17.42 -0.63 -1.76
N SER A 11 17.30 0.45 -2.55
CA SER A 11 18.36 1.44 -2.73
C SER A 11 17.75 2.80 -3.14
N TYR A 12 18.54 3.86 -3.05
CA TYR A 12 18.16 5.20 -3.49
C TYR A 12 17.93 5.32 -5.02
N ALA A 13 18.48 4.40 -5.79
CA ALA A 13 18.34 4.40 -7.23
C ALA A 13 16.97 3.94 -7.70
N HIS A 14 16.27 3.13 -6.90
CA HIS A 14 14.96 2.58 -7.24
C HIS A 14 13.83 3.50 -6.81
N SER A 15 12.72 3.38 -7.52
CA SER A 15 11.42 3.96 -7.15
C SER A 15 10.34 2.91 -7.37
N SER A 16 9.28 2.95 -6.57
CA SER A 16 8.10 2.11 -6.76
C SER A 16 7.10 2.83 -7.65
N LEU A 17 6.44 2.09 -8.56
CA LEU A 17 5.31 2.62 -9.33
C LEU A 17 4.01 2.64 -8.54
N ALA A 18 3.94 1.96 -7.39
CA ALA A 18 2.68 1.82 -6.65
C ALA A 18 2.12 3.18 -6.19
N LEU A 19 2.93 4.04 -5.56
CA LEU A 19 2.49 5.36 -5.15
C LEU A 19 2.00 6.21 -6.33
N PRO A 20 2.78 6.44 -7.39
CA PRO A 20 2.31 7.25 -8.50
C PRO A 20 1.11 6.64 -9.22
N ALA A 21 1.00 5.32 -9.33
CA ALA A 21 -0.15 4.65 -9.94
C ALA A 21 -1.44 4.89 -9.15
N LEU A 22 -1.40 4.73 -7.83
CA LEU A 22 -2.57 4.97 -6.96
C LEU A 22 -2.93 6.45 -6.88
N HIS A 23 -1.93 7.33 -6.69
CA HIS A 23 -2.16 8.77 -6.62
C HIS A 23 -2.74 9.33 -7.91
N ALA A 24 -2.29 8.85 -9.09
CA ALA A 24 -2.79 9.33 -10.37
C ALA A 24 -4.30 9.15 -10.53
N GLN A 25 -4.90 8.11 -9.91
CA GLN A 25 -6.34 7.87 -10.00
C GLN A 25 -7.19 8.89 -9.22
N ILE A 26 -6.60 9.60 -8.26
CA ILE A 26 -7.28 10.53 -7.36
C ILE A 26 -6.49 11.83 -7.14
N ALA A 27 -5.65 12.20 -8.11
CA ALA A 27 -4.78 13.37 -7.99
C ALA A 27 -5.56 14.70 -7.81
N ASP A 28 -6.79 14.76 -8.30
CA ASP A 28 -7.66 15.93 -8.20
C ASP A 28 -8.46 16.00 -6.88
N ASP A 29 -8.42 14.97 -6.04
CA ASP A 29 -9.11 14.98 -4.75
C ASP A 29 -8.33 15.80 -3.72
N THR A 30 -8.76 17.05 -3.55
CA THR A 30 -8.16 18.00 -2.60
C THR A 30 -8.48 17.71 -1.13
N THR A 31 -9.37 16.77 -0.84
CA THR A 31 -9.69 16.37 0.55
C THR A 31 -8.61 15.47 1.17
N ILE A 32 -7.71 14.94 0.33
CA ILE A 32 -6.62 14.07 0.73
C ILE A 32 -5.29 14.83 0.67
N GLU A 33 -4.70 15.06 1.83
CA GLU A 33 -3.33 15.57 1.95
C GLU A 33 -2.35 14.38 1.85
N TRP A 34 -1.72 14.22 0.70
CA TRP A 34 -0.70 13.22 0.49
C TRP A 34 0.66 13.69 0.96
N CYS A 35 1.32 12.91 1.80
CA CYS A 35 2.72 13.06 2.16
C CYS A 35 3.49 11.75 1.98
N THR A 36 4.80 11.84 1.88
CA THR A 36 5.67 10.69 1.64
C THR A 36 6.84 10.69 2.61
N VAL A 37 7.21 9.50 3.07
CA VAL A 37 8.50 9.23 3.68
C VAL A 37 9.18 8.19 2.81
N SER A 38 10.28 8.59 2.16
CA SER A 38 11.11 7.70 1.33
C SER A 38 12.36 7.32 2.08
N ALA A 39 12.63 6.02 2.17
CA ALA A 39 13.77 5.47 2.87
C ALA A 39 14.29 4.21 2.16
N THR A 40 15.47 3.77 2.54
CA THR A 40 15.99 2.46 2.14
C THR A 40 15.95 1.47 3.30
N ILE A 41 15.98 0.17 2.98
CA ILE A 41 16.01 -0.89 3.99
C ILE A 41 17.24 -0.82 4.92
N ASN A 42 18.26 -0.04 4.57
CA ASN A 42 19.48 0.13 5.36
C ASN A 42 19.43 1.34 6.30
N GLU A 43 18.38 2.14 6.22
CA GLU A 43 18.24 3.32 7.08
C GLU A 43 17.82 2.95 8.49
N ASN A 44 18.19 3.83 9.43
CA ASN A 44 17.83 3.63 10.83
C ASN A 44 16.31 3.73 11.01
N THR A 45 15.72 2.63 11.49
CA THR A 45 14.27 2.52 11.75
C THR A 45 13.74 3.67 12.62
N GLY A 46 14.48 4.06 13.64
CA GLY A 46 14.06 5.14 14.56
C GLY A 46 13.94 6.49 13.85
N MET A 47 14.84 6.77 12.91
CA MET A 47 14.77 8.01 12.10
C MET A 47 13.55 7.99 11.17
N VAL A 48 13.28 6.88 10.50
CA VAL A 48 12.12 6.72 9.63
C VAL A 48 10.81 6.87 10.43
N VAL A 49 10.73 6.20 11.58
CA VAL A 49 9.56 6.31 12.49
C VAL A 49 9.37 7.73 12.98
N ASN A 50 10.45 8.46 13.31
CA ASN A 50 10.37 9.85 13.72
C ASN A 50 9.85 10.76 12.60
N GLN A 51 10.27 10.53 11.36
CA GLN A 51 9.75 11.26 10.19
C GLN A 51 8.24 11.01 10.04
N ILE A 52 7.79 9.75 10.12
CA ILE A 52 6.37 9.39 10.07
C ILE A 52 5.60 10.11 11.20
N TYR A 53 6.12 10.07 12.43
CA TYR A 53 5.50 10.70 13.59
C TYR A 53 5.29 12.21 13.40
N HIS A 54 6.26 12.92 12.81
CA HIS A 54 6.12 14.36 12.58
C HIS A 54 5.03 14.71 11.56
N HIS A 55 4.68 13.80 10.65
CA HIS A 55 3.58 14.02 9.73
C HIS A 55 2.20 13.89 10.38
N GLN A 56 2.07 13.17 11.50
CA GLN A 56 0.79 12.90 12.17
C GLN A 56 -0.29 12.41 11.17
N PRO A 57 -0.04 11.32 10.42
CA PRO A 57 -0.97 10.85 9.41
C PRO A 57 -2.20 10.15 10.01
N ASP A 58 -3.33 10.27 9.32
CA ASP A 58 -4.53 9.46 9.58
C ASP A 58 -4.35 8.04 9.04
N ILE A 59 -3.66 7.92 7.90
CA ILE A 59 -3.41 6.65 7.20
C ILE A 59 -1.92 6.53 6.88
N ILE A 60 -1.35 5.34 7.12
CA ILE A 60 -0.06 4.91 6.57
C ILE A 60 -0.33 3.82 5.54
N ALA A 61 0.12 4.03 4.30
CA ALA A 61 0.08 3.03 3.24
C ALA A 61 1.50 2.71 2.75
N ALA A 62 1.74 1.46 2.39
CA ALA A 62 3.04 1.04 1.86
C ALA A 62 2.92 -0.22 0.98
N THR A 63 3.93 -0.43 0.13
CA THR A 63 4.08 -1.68 -0.61
C THR A 63 5.01 -2.63 0.12
N ASN A 64 4.54 -3.85 0.35
CA ASN A 64 5.29 -4.92 0.97
C ASN A 64 5.88 -5.84 -0.10
N TRP A 65 7.20 -5.88 -0.14
CA TRP A 65 8.02 -6.73 -0.98
C TRP A 65 8.85 -7.67 -0.13
N LEU A 66 9.28 -8.79 -0.68
CA LEU A 66 10.16 -9.73 0.02
C LEU A 66 11.38 -9.03 0.63
N PHE A 67 12.01 -8.10 -0.08
CA PHE A 67 13.23 -7.44 0.38
C PHE A 67 13.02 -6.41 1.49
N ASN A 68 11.82 -5.86 1.67
CA ASN A 68 11.54 -4.85 2.70
C ASN A 68 10.62 -5.35 3.82
N HIS A 69 10.14 -6.58 3.74
CA HIS A 69 9.10 -7.14 4.60
C HIS A 69 9.38 -6.93 6.10
N GLU A 70 10.51 -7.40 6.59
CA GLU A 70 10.84 -7.32 8.02
C GLU A 70 11.01 -5.87 8.48
N GLN A 71 11.74 -5.07 7.71
CA GLN A 71 12.00 -3.67 8.03
C GLN A 71 10.72 -2.84 7.99
N LEU A 72 9.87 -3.07 6.97
CA LEU A 72 8.57 -2.42 6.85
C LEU A 72 7.69 -2.70 8.08
N LEU A 73 7.53 -3.95 8.44
CA LEU A 73 6.73 -4.33 9.61
C LEU A 73 7.28 -3.74 10.90
N HIS A 74 8.61 -3.72 11.07
CA HIS A 74 9.24 -3.09 12.22
C HIS A 74 8.96 -1.59 12.29
N ILE A 75 9.04 -0.88 11.15
CA ILE A 75 8.73 0.56 11.08
C ILE A 75 7.25 0.81 11.42
N VAL A 76 6.32 0.14 10.72
CA VAL A 76 4.89 0.44 10.89
C VAL A 76 4.35 0.01 12.25
N SER A 77 4.89 -1.05 12.88
CA SER A 77 4.51 -1.44 14.25
C SER A 77 4.90 -0.36 15.27
N ARG A 78 6.11 0.21 15.13
CA ARG A 78 6.57 1.30 15.99
C ARG A 78 5.81 2.60 15.74
N ALA A 79 5.52 2.89 14.46
CA ALA A 79 4.68 4.03 14.11
C ALA A 79 3.28 3.90 14.72
N LYS A 80 2.66 2.71 14.65
CA LYS A 80 1.36 2.43 15.27
C LYS A 80 1.38 2.61 16.80
N ALA A 81 2.46 2.23 17.47
CA ALA A 81 2.61 2.42 18.91
C ALA A 81 2.64 3.90 19.31
N LEU A 82 3.23 4.77 18.45
CA LEU A 82 3.26 6.23 18.64
C LEU A 82 2.00 6.94 18.15
N LEU A 83 1.30 6.35 17.18
CA LEU A 83 0.10 6.90 16.53
C LEU A 83 -1.02 5.85 16.59
N PRO A 84 -1.61 5.58 17.76
CA PRO A 84 -2.58 4.48 17.94
C PRO A 84 -3.81 4.59 17.04
N HIS A 85 -4.22 5.79 16.69
CA HIS A 85 -5.40 6.04 15.84
C HIS A 85 -5.11 5.94 14.33
N CYS A 86 -3.83 5.90 13.95
CA CYS A 86 -3.46 5.82 12.53
C CYS A 86 -3.90 4.47 11.94
N CYS A 87 -4.58 4.51 10.80
CA CYS A 87 -4.93 3.32 10.04
C CYS A 87 -3.72 2.87 9.21
N ILE A 88 -3.32 1.60 9.31
CA ILE A 88 -2.22 1.03 8.55
C ILE A 88 -2.76 0.05 7.54
N VAL A 89 -2.51 0.29 6.25
CA VAL A 89 -2.85 -0.62 5.16
C VAL A 89 -1.63 -0.90 4.28
N LEU A 90 -1.50 -2.14 3.88
CA LEU A 90 -0.38 -2.59 3.07
C LEU A 90 -0.89 -3.21 1.77
N GLY A 91 -0.08 -3.14 0.73
CA GLY A 91 -0.31 -3.83 -0.53
C GLY A 91 0.99 -4.47 -1.02
N GLY A 92 0.95 -5.05 -2.21
CA GLY A 92 2.13 -5.59 -2.85
C GLY A 92 2.15 -7.11 -2.96
N PRO A 93 3.18 -7.68 -3.60
CA PRO A 93 3.21 -9.08 -4.00
C PRO A 93 3.17 -10.09 -2.84
N GLU A 94 3.60 -9.69 -1.64
CA GLU A 94 3.56 -10.56 -0.46
C GLU A 94 2.13 -10.92 -0.01
N PHE A 95 1.12 -10.19 -0.51
CA PHE A 95 -0.29 -10.39 -0.12
C PHE A 95 -1.14 -11.11 -1.17
N LEU A 96 -0.56 -11.65 -2.24
CA LEU A 96 -1.31 -12.35 -3.30
C LEU A 96 -1.92 -13.69 -2.84
N GLY A 97 -1.43 -14.27 -1.74
CA GLY A 97 -1.95 -15.47 -1.10
C GLY A 97 -3.04 -15.23 -0.05
N ASN A 98 -3.24 -16.23 0.83
CA ASN A 98 -4.07 -16.07 2.03
C ASN A 98 -3.35 -15.21 3.07
N ASN A 99 -4.06 -14.22 3.62
CA ASN A 99 -3.47 -13.21 4.50
C ASN A 99 -3.89 -13.37 5.98
N GLU A 100 -4.66 -14.41 6.32
CA GLU A 100 -5.19 -14.59 7.68
C GLU A 100 -4.09 -14.69 8.72
N ALA A 101 -3.11 -15.57 8.51
CA ALA A 101 -2.02 -15.77 9.47
C ALA A 101 -1.18 -14.49 9.64
N PHE A 102 -0.99 -13.73 8.55
CA PHE A 102 -0.29 -12.44 8.57
C PHE A 102 -1.03 -11.42 9.44
N LEU A 103 -2.33 -11.21 9.20
CA LEU A 103 -3.14 -10.23 9.92
C LEU A 103 -3.30 -10.59 11.41
N ARG A 104 -3.49 -11.88 11.72
CA ARG A 104 -3.55 -12.33 13.11
C ARG A 104 -2.25 -12.10 13.88
N LYS A 105 -1.11 -12.26 13.22
CA LYS A 105 0.21 -12.02 13.81
C LYS A 105 0.52 -10.51 13.94
N ASN A 106 0.03 -9.69 13.01
CA ASN A 106 0.38 -8.27 12.89
C ASN A 106 -0.86 -7.39 13.09
N LYS A 107 -1.50 -7.48 14.27
CA LYS A 107 -2.74 -6.74 14.58
C LYS A 107 -2.63 -5.22 14.54
N PHE A 108 -1.44 -4.68 14.37
CA PHE A 108 -1.19 -3.27 14.09
C PHE A 108 -1.48 -2.87 12.64
N VAL A 109 -1.61 -3.86 11.73
CA VAL A 109 -2.04 -3.65 10.34
C VAL A 109 -3.56 -3.81 10.28
N ASN A 110 -4.27 -2.78 9.81
CA ASN A 110 -5.72 -2.77 9.75
C ASN A 110 -6.28 -3.55 8.56
N GLY A 111 -5.54 -3.58 7.44
CA GLY A 111 -5.93 -4.33 6.26
C GLY A 111 -4.81 -4.46 5.24
N VAL A 112 -4.95 -5.42 4.33
CA VAL A 112 -4.04 -5.61 3.22
C VAL A 112 -4.80 -5.69 1.90
N PHE A 113 -4.26 -5.06 0.86
CA PHE A 113 -4.79 -5.12 -0.49
C PHE A 113 -4.15 -6.27 -1.25
N ARG A 114 -4.99 -7.16 -1.78
CA ARG A 114 -4.64 -8.34 -2.55
C ARG A 114 -4.95 -8.09 -4.02
N GLY A 115 -3.92 -7.96 -4.84
CA GLY A 115 -4.05 -7.67 -6.27
C GLY A 115 -3.81 -6.21 -6.62
N GLU A 116 -4.53 -5.70 -7.62
CA GLU A 116 -4.34 -4.38 -8.22
C GLU A 116 -5.13 -3.31 -7.46
N GLY A 117 -4.46 -2.25 -7.05
CA GLY A 117 -5.04 -1.25 -6.14
C GLY A 117 -5.72 -0.06 -6.81
N GLU A 118 -5.47 0.18 -8.09
CA GLU A 118 -5.78 1.45 -8.77
C GLU A 118 -7.27 1.80 -8.75
N GLU A 119 -8.16 0.81 -8.90
CA GLU A 119 -9.60 1.04 -8.84
C GLU A 119 -10.16 0.96 -7.41
N VAL A 120 -9.61 0.06 -6.58
CA VAL A 120 -10.21 -0.25 -5.27
C VAL A 120 -9.68 0.63 -4.14
N PHE A 121 -8.43 1.07 -4.19
CA PHE A 121 -7.87 1.95 -3.17
C PHE A 121 -8.58 3.31 -3.09
N PRO A 122 -8.90 4.00 -4.20
CA PRO A 122 -9.73 5.20 -4.19
C PRO A 122 -11.13 4.99 -3.59
N ILE A 123 -11.73 3.82 -3.83
CA ILE A 123 -13.04 3.49 -3.26
C ILE A 123 -12.92 3.31 -1.75
N TRP A 124 -11.91 2.55 -1.29
CA TRP A 124 -11.65 2.35 0.13
C TRP A 124 -11.38 3.66 0.87
N LEU A 125 -10.63 4.60 0.28
CA LEU A 125 -10.36 5.91 0.89
C LEU A 125 -11.61 6.72 1.22
N LYS A 126 -12.74 6.43 0.61
CA LYS A 126 -14.03 7.08 0.94
C LYS A 126 -14.68 6.52 2.20
N VAL A 127 -14.29 5.31 2.60
CA VAL A 127 -14.89 4.55 3.72
C VAL A 127 -13.86 4.09 4.75
N TRP A 128 -12.62 4.55 4.67
CA TRP A 128 -11.51 4.07 5.52
C TRP A 128 -11.78 4.21 7.02
N ASN A 129 -12.52 5.26 7.44
CA ASN A 129 -12.87 5.56 8.82
C ASN A 129 -14.32 5.15 9.18
N HIS A 130 -15.02 4.49 8.26
CA HIS A 130 -16.31 3.89 8.53
C HIS A 130 -16.16 2.59 9.33
N PRO A 131 -17.25 2.07 9.94
CA PRO A 131 -17.22 0.76 10.57
C PRO A 131 -16.64 -0.30 9.63
N VAL A 132 -15.80 -1.17 10.16
CA VAL A 132 -15.03 -2.16 9.36
C VAL A 132 -15.93 -3.09 8.56
N ASN A 133 -17.19 -3.29 8.97
CA ASN A 133 -18.17 -4.06 8.21
C ASN A 133 -18.53 -3.44 6.84
N GLU A 134 -18.27 -2.16 6.61
CA GLU A 134 -18.45 -1.53 5.29
C GLU A 134 -17.32 -1.86 4.32
N TRP A 135 -16.20 -2.39 4.83
CA TRP A 135 -15.07 -2.82 4.00
C TRP A 135 -15.33 -4.11 3.23
N ASN A 136 -16.39 -4.86 3.56
CA ASN A 136 -16.75 -6.12 2.91
C ASN A 136 -17.05 -5.97 1.40
N GLN A 137 -17.34 -4.75 0.93
CA GLN A 137 -17.61 -4.46 -0.47
C GLN A 137 -16.37 -4.06 -1.27
N ILE A 138 -15.23 -3.86 -0.60
CA ILE A 138 -13.98 -3.45 -1.25
C ILE A 138 -13.26 -4.67 -1.79
N SER A 139 -13.31 -4.89 -3.08
CA SER A 139 -12.61 -6.01 -3.74
C SER A 139 -11.12 -6.01 -3.41
N GLY A 140 -10.58 -7.19 -3.14
CA GLY A 140 -9.16 -7.38 -2.82
C GLY A 140 -8.74 -6.95 -1.43
N LEU A 141 -9.62 -6.36 -0.60
CA LEU A 141 -9.27 -6.01 0.76
C LEU A 141 -9.42 -7.23 1.68
N CYS A 142 -8.34 -7.55 2.42
CA CYS A 142 -8.35 -8.56 3.46
C CYS A 142 -8.09 -7.89 4.82
N TYR A 143 -8.88 -8.24 5.84
CA TYR A 143 -8.81 -7.61 7.16
C TYR A 143 -9.39 -8.53 8.25
N LEU A 144 -9.20 -8.17 9.51
CA LEU A 144 -9.92 -8.74 10.65
C LEU A 144 -11.06 -7.81 11.03
N ASP A 145 -12.29 -8.35 11.13
CA ASP A 145 -13.44 -7.56 11.55
C ASP A 145 -13.46 -7.30 13.07
N GLU A 146 -14.48 -6.59 13.57
CA GLU A 146 -14.63 -6.26 14.98
C GLU A 146 -14.77 -7.50 15.89
N SER A 147 -15.16 -8.64 15.32
CA SER A 147 -15.26 -9.93 16.00
C SER A 147 -13.99 -10.77 15.86
N ASP A 148 -12.88 -10.17 15.37
CA ASP A 148 -11.60 -10.85 15.09
C ASP A 148 -11.76 -11.99 14.03
N GLN A 149 -12.80 -11.90 13.16
CA GLN A 149 -12.97 -12.85 12.08
C GLN A 149 -12.27 -12.34 10.82
N TYR A 150 -11.56 -13.24 10.15
CA TYR A 150 -10.88 -12.92 8.89
C TYR A 150 -11.87 -12.76 7.75
N GLN A 151 -11.78 -11.64 7.07
CA GLN A 151 -12.54 -11.31 5.87
C GLN A 151 -11.58 -11.27 4.66
N ASP A 152 -11.92 -12.00 3.62
CA ASP A 152 -11.17 -12.05 2.34
C ASP A 152 -12.12 -11.68 1.20
N ASN A 153 -11.98 -10.47 0.68
CA ASN A 153 -12.81 -9.97 -0.41
C ASN A 153 -12.25 -10.34 -1.80
N GLY A 154 -11.48 -11.42 -1.88
CA GLY A 154 -10.95 -11.96 -3.14
C GLY A 154 -9.68 -11.26 -3.61
N ILE A 155 -9.52 -11.17 -4.92
CA ILE A 155 -8.39 -10.52 -5.58
C ILE A 155 -8.92 -9.36 -6.41
N ALA A 156 -8.43 -8.15 -6.17
CA ALA A 156 -8.72 -7.01 -7.02
C ALA A 156 -7.97 -7.11 -8.35
N ARG A 157 -8.66 -6.85 -9.43
CA ARG A 157 -8.08 -6.73 -10.77
C ARG A 157 -8.66 -5.50 -11.46
N VAL A 158 -7.82 -4.79 -12.17
CA VAL A 158 -8.25 -3.67 -13.00
C VAL A 158 -9.10 -4.21 -14.14
N MET A 159 -10.32 -3.74 -14.24
CA MET A 159 -11.28 -4.19 -15.24
C MET A 159 -11.13 -3.46 -16.57
N ASN A 160 -10.69 -2.20 -16.53
CA ASN A 160 -10.54 -1.38 -17.73
C ASN A 160 -9.26 -0.53 -17.70
N PHE A 161 -8.19 -1.07 -18.25
CA PHE A 161 -6.90 -0.37 -18.34
C PHE A 161 -6.96 0.96 -19.09
N SER A 162 -7.88 1.12 -20.06
CA SER A 162 -7.99 2.36 -20.83
C SER A 162 -8.53 3.54 -20.01
N GLN A 163 -9.12 3.27 -18.85
CA GLN A 163 -9.63 4.30 -17.93
C GLN A 163 -8.61 4.69 -16.87
N LEU A 164 -7.55 3.93 -16.71
CA LEU A 164 -6.52 4.27 -15.74
C LEU A 164 -5.75 5.52 -16.19
N VAL A 165 -5.55 6.39 -15.23
CA VAL A 165 -4.64 7.53 -15.41
C VAL A 165 -3.20 7.02 -15.25
N SER A 166 -2.36 7.35 -16.24
CA SER A 166 -0.96 6.91 -16.24
C SER A 166 -0.19 7.43 -15.03
N PRO A 167 0.66 6.58 -14.39
CA PRO A 167 1.47 6.96 -13.23
C PRO A 167 2.33 8.20 -13.44
N GLU A 168 2.79 8.46 -14.67
CA GLU A 168 3.63 9.61 -15.03
C GLU A 168 2.92 10.96 -14.83
N LYS A 169 1.58 10.96 -14.71
CA LYS A 169 0.80 12.16 -14.39
C LYS A 169 0.77 12.48 -12.91
N SER A 170 1.21 11.56 -12.07
CA SER A 170 1.33 11.80 -10.64
C SER A 170 2.50 12.73 -10.34
N ARG A 171 2.31 13.69 -9.42
CA ARG A 171 3.40 14.53 -8.89
C ARG A 171 4.48 13.73 -8.15
N PHE A 172 4.18 12.48 -7.79
CA PHE A 172 5.13 11.58 -7.12
C PHE A 172 5.94 10.73 -8.11
N PHE A 173 5.66 10.85 -9.41
CA PHE A 173 6.48 10.19 -10.42
C PHE A 173 7.79 10.95 -10.61
N ASN A 174 8.91 10.32 -10.26
CA ASN A 174 10.21 10.98 -10.22
C ASN A 174 11.07 10.65 -11.45
N TRP A 175 11.07 11.55 -12.43
CA TRP A 175 11.90 11.47 -13.63
C TRP A 175 13.40 11.65 -13.40
N SER A 176 13.80 12.17 -12.22
CA SER A 176 15.20 12.47 -11.89
C SER A 176 15.96 11.30 -11.27
N LYS A 177 15.29 10.16 -11.04
CA LYS A 177 15.95 8.96 -10.54
C LYS A 177 16.89 8.36 -11.59
N PRO A 178 18.03 7.75 -11.19
CA PRO A 178 18.93 7.05 -12.11
C PRO A 178 18.24 5.95 -12.94
N PHE A 179 17.24 5.30 -12.35
CA PHE A 179 16.37 4.32 -13.01
C PHE A 179 14.92 4.73 -12.86
N VAL A 180 14.25 4.92 -14.00
CA VAL A 180 12.83 5.20 -14.07
C VAL A 180 12.11 3.93 -14.50
N GLN A 181 11.15 3.50 -13.69
CA GLN A 181 10.30 2.36 -14.01
C GLN A 181 9.12 2.83 -14.85
N LEU A 182 8.87 2.12 -15.94
CA LEU A 182 7.70 2.31 -16.79
C LEU A 182 6.99 0.97 -16.94
N GLU A 183 5.67 0.98 -16.83
CA GLU A 183 4.86 -0.20 -17.05
C GLU A 183 4.44 -0.26 -18.51
N THR A 184 4.88 -1.30 -19.22
CA THR A 184 4.52 -1.54 -20.64
C THR A 184 3.52 -2.69 -20.79
N THR A 185 3.45 -3.57 -19.82
CA THR A 185 2.59 -4.77 -19.83
C THR A 185 2.20 -5.14 -18.42
N ARG A 186 0.96 -5.53 -18.22
CA ARG A 186 0.46 -6.00 -16.94
C ARG A 186 -0.07 -7.44 -17.07
N GLY A 187 0.24 -8.27 -16.06
CA GLY A 187 -0.07 -9.69 -16.05
C GLY A 187 0.91 -10.53 -16.85
N CYS A 188 0.74 -11.83 -16.77
CA CYS A 188 1.55 -12.81 -17.47
C CYS A 188 0.66 -13.96 -17.96
N PHE A 189 0.86 -14.39 -19.20
CA PHE A 189 0.13 -15.52 -19.78
C PHE A 189 0.73 -16.89 -19.40
N ASN A 190 1.89 -16.89 -18.72
CA ASN A 190 2.53 -18.13 -18.26
C ASN A 190 2.00 -18.55 -16.89
N THR A 191 1.99 -19.86 -16.64
CA THR A 191 1.56 -20.49 -15.38
C THR A 191 2.71 -21.18 -14.68
N CYS A 192 3.84 -20.49 -14.49
CA CYS A 192 5.02 -21.05 -13.85
C CYS A 192 4.72 -21.43 -12.39
N ALA A 193 5.03 -22.66 -12.00
CA ALA A 193 4.67 -23.23 -10.70
C ALA A 193 5.28 -22.48 -9.48
N PHE A 194 6.31 -21.68 -9.69
CA PHE A 194 6.98 -20.88 -8.65
C PHE A 194 6.61 -19.39 -8.69
N CYS A 195 5.75 -18.96 -9.60
CA CYS A 195 5.43 -17.56 -9.84
C CYS A 195 4.03 -17.20 -9.36
N VAL A 196 3.91 -16.07 -8.69
CA VAL A 196 2.62 -15.54 -8.19
C VAL A 196 1.96 -14.54 -9.15
N SER A 197 2.62 -14.22 -10.28
CA SER A 197 2.16 -13.20 -11.24
C SER A 197 1.25 -13.75 -12.35
N GLY A 198 0.84 -15.00 -12.29
CA GLY A 198 -0.03 -15.65 -13.28
C GLY A 198 -1.50 -15.46 -13.02
#